data_8d82e312ebeb44fd5f4c5699b9add762
#
_entry.id   8d82e312ebeb44fd5f4c5699b9add762
#
_cell.length_a   1.000
_cell.length_b   1.000
_cell.length_c   1.000
_cell.angle_alpha   90.00
_cell.angle_beta   90.00
_cell.angle_gamma   90.00
#
_symmetry.space_group_name_H-M   'P 1'
#
loop_
_entity.id
_entity.type
_entity.pdbx_description
1 polymer ?
#
loop_
_entity_poly.entity_id
_entity_poly.type
_entity_poly.pdbx_seq_one_letter_code
_entity_poly.pdbx_strand_id
1 'polypeptide(L)'
;MEEKNINRNEETLKITEKAIEMLKTVFDPEIPVNVYDLGLIYKIDYQPEDKSLHVDMTLTAPHCPMADFIMEDVRQKLLSVEGPEKLDLRLVFEPEWNQDMMSEEAKLELGYL
;
A
#
# COMPACT_ATOMS: atom_id res chain seq x y z
N MET A 1 19.48 0.62 -25.07
CA MET A 1 19.65 0.11 -23.71
C MET A 1 19.25 1.13 -22.65
N GLU A 2 19.77 2.34 -22.74
CA GLU A 2 19.37 3.40 -21.82
C GLU A 2 17.90 3.75 -21.92
N GLU A 3 17.35 3.76 -23.14
CA GLU A 3 15.93 4.03 -23.35
C GLU A 3 15.04 2.98 -22.67
N LYS A 4 15.46 1.71 -22.73
CA LYS A 4 14.71 0.64 -22.07
C LYS A 4 14.69 0.83 -20.55
N ASN A 5 15.83 1.23 -19.98
CA ASN A 5 15.91 1.46 -18.54
C ASN A 5 15.05 2.66 -18.11
N ILE A 6 15.06 3.71 -18.90
CA ILE A 6 14.22 4.89 -18.65
C ILE A 6 12.74 4.52 -18.71
N ASN A 7 12.35 3.74 -19.73
CA ASN A 7 10.96 3.30 -19.88
C ASN A 7 10.51 2.39 -18.73
N ARG A 8 11.39 1.52 -18.27
CA ARG A 8 11.11 0.66 -17.11
C ARG A 8 10.93 1.48 -15.86
N ASN A 9 11.78 2.47 -15.64
CA ASN A 9 11.69 3.34 -14.48
C ASN A 9 10.40 4.15 -14.50
N GLU A 10 10.02 4.65 -15.68
CA GLU A 10 8.79 5.40 -15.84
C GLU A 10 7.57 4.52 -15.58
N GLU A 11 7.57 3.30 -16.10
CA GLU A 11 6.50 2.35 -15.88
C GLU A 11 6.38 1.99 -14.40
N THR A 12 7.50 1.68 -13.76
CA THR A 12 7.53 1.34 -12.34
C THR A 12 7.01 2.50 -11.50
N LEU A 13 7.45 3.70 -11.81
CA LEU A 13 7.02 4.90 -11.08
C LEU A 13 5.53 5.16 -11.26
N LYS A 14 5.03 5.04 -12.47
CA LYS A 14 3.61 5.21 -12.78
C LYS A 14 2.75 4.23 -12.01
N ILE A 15 3.13 2.95 -12.01
CA ILE A 15 2.38 1.91 -11.33
C ILE A 15 2.42 2.11 -9.82
N THR A 16 3.59 2.47 -9.29
CA THR A 16 3.74 2.76 -7.86
C THR A 16 2.84 3.93 -7.45
N GLU A 17 2.82 5.00 -8.22
CA GLU A 17 1.97 6.16 -7.94
C GLU A 17 0.49 5.79 -7.98
N LYS A 18 0.08 5.00 -8.97
CA LYS A 18 -1.31 4.55 -9.06
C LYS A 18 -1.70 3.63 -7.91
N ALA A 19 -0.79 2.75 -7.51
CA ALA A 19 -1.02 1.90 -6.34
C ALA A 19 -1.22 2.75 -5.09
N ILE A 20 -0.39 3.77 -4.89
CA ILE A 20 -0.53 4.68 -3.75
C ILE A 20 -1.87 5.40 -3.80
N GLU A 21 -2.28 5.91 -4.96
CA GLU A 21 -3.58 6.56 -5.11
C GLU A 21 -4.72 5.64 -4.70
N MET A 22 -4.67 4.40 -5.14
CA MET A 22 -5.72 3.43 -4.80
C MET A 22 -5.71 3.09 -3.32
N LEU A 23 -4.53 2.94 -2.73
CA LEU A 23 -4.41 2.64 -1.31
C LEU A 23 -4.92 3.78 -0.42
N LYS A 24 -4.84 5.02 -0.91
CA LYS A 24 -5.40 6.16 -0.20
C LYS A 24 -6.93 6.19 -0.21
N THR A 25 -7.57 5.31 -0.96
CA THR A 25 -9.03 5.17 -0.95
C THR A 25 -9.52 4.08 0.00
N VAL A 26 -8.62 3.33 0.60
CA VAL A 26 -8.98 2.26 1.56
C VAL A 26 -8.83 2.82 2.97
N PHE A 27 -9.93 2.83 3.72
CA PHE A 27 -9.95 3.37 5.06
C PHE A 27 -10.09 2.26 6.08
N ASP A 28 -9.38 2.40 7.20
CA ASP A 28 -9.59 1.54 8.36
C ASP A 28 -11.01 1.82 8.89
N PRO A 29 -11.82 0.79 9.15
CA PRO A 29 -13.20 1.02 9.59
C PRO A 29 -13.30 1.66 10.98
N GLU A 30 -12.26 1.59 11.78
CA GLU A 30 -12.28 2.15 13.14
C GLU A 30 -11.56 3.50 13.23
N ILE A 31 -10.66 3.79 12.28
CA ILE A 31 -9.85 5.00 12.28
C ILE A 31 -10.12 5.75 10.97
N PRO A 32 -10.54 7.02 11.02
CA PRO A 32 -10.94 7.75 9.81
C PRO A 32 -9.75 8.24 8.99
N VAL A 33 -8.81 7.37 8.72
CA VAL A 33 -7.60 7.65 7.94
C VAL A 33 -7.36 6.46 7.02
N ASN A 34 -6.88 6.73 5.81
CA ASN A 34 -6.60 5.66 4.86
C ASN A 34 -5.37 4.85 5.26
N VAL A 35 -5.29 3.63 4.74
CA VAL A 35 -4.24 2.68 5.14
C VAL A 35 -2.83 3.15 4.76
N TYR A 36 -2.70 3.94 3.69
CA TYR A 36 -1.40 4.45 3.28
C TYR A 36 -0.87 5.47 4.28
N ASP A 37 -1.69 6.45 4.63
CA ASP A 37 -1.31 7.51 5.58
C ASP A 37 -1.18 6.98 7.00
N LEU A 38 -1.87 5.90 7.34
CA LEU A 38 -1.68 5.22 8.62
C LEU A 38 -0.31 4.55 8.73
N GLY A 39 0.39 4.40 7.61
CA GLY A 39 1.69 3.74 7.62
C GLY A 39 1.60 2.22 7.62
N LEU A 40 0.48 1.68 7.14
CA LEU A 40 0.29 0.23 7.10
C LEU A 40 0.94 -0.42 5.88
N ILE A 41 1.36 0.35 4.91
CA ILE A 41 1.98 -0.17 3.68
C ILE A 41 3.50 -0.06 3.84
N TYR A 42 4.15 -1.20 3.97
CA TYR A 42 5.59 -1.25 4.20
C TYR A 42 6.42 -1.33 2.92
N LYS A 43 5.85 -1.88 1.86
CA LYS A 43 6.59 -2.05 0.62
C LYS A 43 5.64 -2.05 -0.56
N ILE A 44 6.02 -1.34 -1.61
CA ILE A 44 5.36 -1.40 -2.91
C ILE A 44 6.48 -1.60 -3.93
N ASP A 45 6.50 -2.75 -4.59
CA ASP A 45 7.55 -3.10 -5.53
C ASP A 45 6.92 -3.68 -6.80
N TYR A 46 7.16 -3.03 -7.93
CA TYR A 46 6.71 -3.51 -9.22
C TYR A 46 7.86 -4.04 -10.02
N GLN A 47 7.73 -5.26 -10.54
CA GLN A 47 8.74 -5.91 -11.38
C GLN A 47 8.24 -5.90 -12.82
N PRO A 48 8.80 -5.02 -13.69
CA PRO A 48 8.33 -4.91 -15.07
C PRO A 48 8.57 -6.18 -15.90
N GLU A 49 9.58 -6.97 -15.54
CA GLU A 49 9.95 -8.16 -16.28
C GLU A 49 8.81 -9.18 -16.37
N ASP A 50 8.12 -9.41 -15.28
CA ASP A 50 7.01 -10.36 -15.21
C ASP A 50 5.69 -9.68 -14.89
N LYS A 51 5.69 -8.36 -14.84
CA LYS A 51 4.51 -7.54 -14.52
C LYS A 51 3.86 -7.91 -13.20
N SER A 52 4.69 -8.14 -12.19
CA SER A 52 4.21 -8.48 -10.85
C SER A 52 4.31 -7.29 -9.91
N LEU A 53 3.26 -7.06 -9.15
CA LEU A 53 3.22 -6.03 -8.12
C LEU A 53 3.26 -6.71 -6.76
N HIS A 54 4.26 -6.38 -5.97
CA HIS A 54 4.45 -6.94 -4.63
C HIS A 54 4.18 -5.85 -3.60
N VAL A 55 3.27 -6.13 -2.69
CA VAL A 55 2.92 -5.16 -1.63
C VAL A 55 2.95 -5.89 -0.29
N ASP A 56 3.72 -5.33 0.64
CA ASP A 56 3.74 -5.80 2.03
C ASP A 56 2.98 -4.78 2.86
N MET A 57 2.04 -5.26 3.67
CA MET A 57 1.29 -4.39 4.57
C MET A 57 1.15 -5.01 5.94
N THR A 58 0.80 -4.19 6.90
CA THR A 58 0.56 -4.63 8.26
C THR A 58 -0.79 -4.09 8.75
N LEU A 59 -1.09 -4.37 10.01
CA LEU A 59 -2.30 -3.89 10.68
C LEU A 59 -1.87 -3.19 11.98
N THR A 60 -2.75 -2.34 12.51
CA THR A 60 -2.47 -1.64 13.75
C THR A 60 -2.45 -2.57 14.95
N ALA A 61 -3.09 -3.74 14.83
CA ALA A 61 -3.08 -4.78 15.85
C ALA A 61 -3.12 -6.15 15.18
N PRO A 62 -2.37 -7.14 15.73
CA PRO A 62 -2.31 -8.49 15.12
C PRO A 62 -3.64 -9.23 15.08
N HIS A 63 -4.56 -8.89 15.97
CA HIS A 63 -5.85 -9.56 16.10
C HIS A 63 -7.03 -8.66 15.74
N CYS A 64 -6.86 -7.84 14.70
CA CYS A 64 -7.93 -6.97 14.24
C CYS A 64 -9.06 -7.83 13.64
N PRO A 65 -10.30 -7.76 14.17
CA PRO A 65 -11.39 -8.57 13.63
C PRO A 65 -11.80 -8.17 12.21
N MET A 66 -11.39 -6.99 11.76
CA MET A 66 -11.68 -6.51 10.41
C MET A 66 -10.52 -6.74 9.45
N ALA A 67 -9.51 -7.53 9.86
CA ALA A 67 -8.31 -7.77 9.06
C ALA A 67 -8.63 -8.29 7.66
N ASP A 68 -9.48 -9.30 7.56
CA ASP A 68 -9.85 -9.90 6.29
C ASP A 68 -10.56 -8.90 5.38
N PHE A 69 -11.39 -8.05 5.97
CA PHE A 69 -12.13 -7.03 5.25
C PHE A 69 -11.17 -5.99 4.65
N ILE A 70 -10.24 -5.50 5.47
CA ILE A 70 -9.24 -4.51 5.03
C ILE A 70 -8.35 -5.12 3.94
N MET A 71 -7.88 -6.34 4.15
CA MET A 71 -7.02 -7.03 3.18
C MET A 71 -7.72 -7.21 1.85
N GLU A 72 -8.99 -7.61 1.87
CA GLU A 72 -9.75 -7.80 0.65
C GLU A 72 -9.99 -6.47 -0.08
N ASP A 73 -10.28 -5.41 0.66
CA ASP A 73 -10.46 -4.09 0.06
C ASP A 73 -9.17 -3.60 -0.60
N VAL A 74 -8.04 -3.75 0.09
CA VAL A 74 -6.73 -3.41 -0.46
C VAL A 74 -6.46 -4.23 -1.73
N ARG A 75 -6.74 -5.52 -1.67
CA ARG A 75 -6.53 -6.41 -2.80
C ARG A 75 -7.34 -5.96 -4.02
N GLN A 76 -8.62 -5.67 -3.84
CA GLN A 76 -9.48 -5.24 -4.93
C GLN A 76 -9.00 -3.91 -5.54
N LYS A 77 -8.60 -2.98 -4.69
CA LYS A 77 -8.09 -1.69 -5.17
C LYS A 77 -6.79 -1.87 -5.96
N LEU A 78 -5.89 -2.70 -5.48
CA LEU A 78 -4.63 -2.94 -6.19
C LEU A 78 -4.85 -3.69 -7.51
N LEU A 79 -5.83 -4.60 -7.55
CA LEU A 79 -6.16 -5.31 -8.79
C LEU A 79 -6.75 -4.37 -9.84
N SER A 80 -7.28 -3.22 -9.44
CA SER A 80 -7.83 -2.25 -10.38
C SER A 80 -6.76 -1.40 -11.07
N VAL A 81 -5.52 -1.46 -10.61
CA VAL A 81 -4.41 -0.73 -11.24
C VAL A 81 -4.04 -1.41 -12.55
N GLU A 82 -4.06 -0.64 -13.64
CA GLU A 82 -3.67 -1.15 -14.95
C GLU A 82 -2.16 -1.31 -15.04
N GLY A 83 -1.73 -2.39 -15.68
CA GLY A 83 -0.34 -2.70 -15.90
C GLY A 83 0.09 -4.02 -15.28
N PRO A 84 0.00 -4.18 -13.96
CA PRO A 84 0.39 -5.45 -13.33
C PRO A 84 -0.52 -6.60 -13.76
N GLU A 85 0.09 -7.74 -14.02
CA GLU A 85 -0.64 -8.96 -14.34
C GLU A 85 -0.72 -9.91 -13.15
N LYS A 86 0.14 -9.69 -12.15
CA LYS A 86 0.20 -10.51 -10.94
C LYS A 86 0.25 -9.60 -9.73
N LEU A 87 -0.44 -9.99 -8.67
CA LEU A 87 -0.41 -9.28 -7.41
C LEU A 87 0.01 -10.25 -6.31
N ASP A 88 1.06 -9.88 -5.58
CA ASP A 88 1.49 -10.60 -4.39
C ASP A 88 1.31 -9.63 -3.21
N LEU A 89 0.21 -9.79 -2.49
CA LEU A 89 -0.11 -8.98 -1.32
C LEU A 89 0.14 -9.82 -0.07
N ARG A 90 1.05 -9.35 0.78
CA ARG A 90 1.43 -10.06 1.98
C ARG A 90 1.17 -9.26 3.24
N LEU A 91 0.63 -9.92 4.25
CA LEU A 91 0.44 -9.35 5.57
C LEU A 91 1.66 -9.70 6.43
N VAL A 92 2.34 -8.67 6.93
CA VAL A 92 3.55 -8.85 7.73
C VAL A 92 3.39 -8.10 9.06
N PHE A 93 4.06 -8.59 10.11
CA PHE A 93 4.00 -7.96 11.43
C PHE A 93 5.38 -7.54 11.94
N GLU A 94 6.38 -7.59 11.07
CA GLU A 94 7.73 -7.11 11.37
C GLU A 94 8.12 -6.02 10.37
N PRO A 95 8.50 -4.85 10.79
CA PRO A 95 8.46 -4.35 12.19
C PRO A 95 7.02 -4.14 12.66
N GLU A 96 6.83 -4.16 13.97
CA GLU A 96 5.53 -3.89 14.56
C GLU A 96 5.13 -2.43 14.29
N TRP A 97 3.87 -2.23 13.93
CA TRP A 97 3.35 -0.91 13.64
C TRP A 97 3.30 -0.04 14.90
N ASN A 98 3.62 1.25 14.75
CA ASN A 98 3.46 2.23 15.82
C ASN A 98 3.03 3.59 15.22
N GLN A 99 2.61 4.51 16.09
CA GLN A 99 2.09 5.80 15.67
C GLN A 99 3.08 6.65 14.87
N ASP A 100 4.37 6.47 15.10
CA ASP A 100 5.38 7.25 14.38
C ASP A 100 5.44 6.89 12.89
N MET A 101 4.85 5.79 12.51
CA MET A 101 4.79 5.36 11.11
C MET A 101 3.71 6.10 10.32
N MET A 102 2.80 6.80 10.99
CA MET A 102 1.77 7.59 10.33
C MET A 102 2.37 8.80 9.62
N SER A 103 1.74 9.20 8.51
CA SER A 103 2.09 10.45 7.85
C SER A 103 1.76 11.62 8.76
N GLU A 104 2.34 12.79 8.46
CA GLU A 104 2.00 14.01 9.20
C GLU A 104 0.52 14.35 9.06
N GLU A 105 -0.03 14.13 7.87
CA GLU A 105 -1.46 14.36 7.62
C GLU A 105 -2.32 13.49 8.51
N ALA A 106 -1.97 12.22 8.65
CA ALA A 106 -2.70 11.29 9.51
C ALA A 106 -2.61 11.71 10.97
N LYS A 107 -1.43 12.08 11.42
CA LYS A 107 -1.22 12.53 12.80
C LYS A 107 -2.04 13.77 13.10
N LEU A 108 -2.07 14.70 12.15
CA LEU A 108 -2.85 15.93 12.31
C LEU A 108 -4.34 15.61 12.36
N GLU A 109 -4.82 14.75 11.49
CA GLU A 109 -6.23 14.35 11.43
C GLU A 109 -6.68 13.71 12.75
N LEU A 110 -5.81 12.92 13.36
CA LEU A 110 -6.10 12.21 14.60
C LEU A 110 -5.74 12.99 15.86
N GLY A 111 -5.21 14.19 15.73
CA GLY A 111 -4.89 15.04 16.86
C GLY A 111 -3.57 14.73 17.55
N TYR A 112 -2.64 14.08 16.85
CA TYR A 112 -1.31 13.78 17.42
C TYR A 112 -0.26 14.85 17.12
N LEU A 113 -0.62 15.86 16.36
CA LEU A 113 0.26 17.00 16.08
C LEU A 113 -0.34 18.28 16.61
#